data_9ba0d35ff8b587e32d9fcbfe6b1d5d01
#
_entry.id   9ba0d35ff8b587e32d9fcbfe6b1d5d01
#
_cell.length_a   1.000
_cell.length_b   1.000
_cell.length_c   1.000
_cell.angle_alpha   90.00
_cell.angle_beta   90.00
_cell.angle_gamma   90.00
#
_symmetry.space_group_name_H-M   'P 1'
#
loop_
_entity.id
_entity.type
_entity.pdbx_description
1 polymer ?
#
loop_
_entity_poly.entity_id
_entity_poly.type
_entity_poly.pdbx_seq_one_letter_code
_entity_poly.pdbx_strand_id
1 'polypeptide(L)'
;MVIRFGKNIVIVKNIINLLTLNEIPILGVLLEVKLMQKTIKLKTHTTTEGIAEYPYLFSPDTKFDVNGLYRTKLTLPKIQAKPFIELVEKTIDEVAKKNKGKLSPHKPYKVAKDGKVTFTFKLKAKVNTKNGTDFEQRPKIFDAKGIPITKTLSVYSGTKMKVAFQCVPYFTNMLGAGATLRMKAVQIIELVEGKGNGESAAEEQFGFSKEDGFEIKSETTNEEETQSTGDF
;
A
#
# COMPACT_ATOMS: atom_id res chain seq x y z
N MET A 1 31.41 -9.47 17.39
CA MET A 1 30.45 -8.85 16.47
C MET A 1 29.73 -7.72 17.23
N VAL A 2 30.14 -6.47 17.00
CA VAL A 2 29.65 -5.31 17.77
C VAL A 2 28.52 -4.67 17.00
N ILE A 3 27.28 -4.84 17.50
CA ILE A 3 26.11 -4.12 16.98
C ILE A 3 25.97 -2.84 17.82
N ARG A 4 26.29 -1.69 17.24
CA ARG A 4 26.10 -0.37 17.87
C ARG A 4 24.65 0.07 17.72
N PHE A 5 23.88 -0.02 18.77
CA PHE A 5 22.65 0.74 18.96
C PHE A 5 22.91 1.73 20.10
N GLY A 6 22.55 3.01 19.92
CA GLY A 6 22.86 4.14 20.79
C GLY A 6 22.77 3.92 22.31
N LYS A 7 22.75 4.97 23.10
CA LYS A 7 22.91 4.99 24.59
C LYS A 7 22.26 3.86 25.39
N ASN A 8 21.28 3.16 24.85
CA ASN A 8 20.59 2.03 25.49
C ASN A 8 21.41 0.73 25.57
N ILE A 9 22.52 0.59 24.79
CA ILE A 9 23.37 -0.62 24.84
C ILE A 9 24.28 -0.63 26.07
N VAL A 10 24.70 0.53 26.54
CA VAL A 10 25.52 0.63 27.74
C VAL A 10 24.73 0.16 28.94
N ILE A 11 23.43 0.53 28.99
CA ILE A 11 22.53 0.12 30.08
C ILE A 11 22.29 -1.40 30.04
N VAL A 12 22.07 -1.97 28.85
CA VAL A 12 21.86 -3.42 28.72
C VAL A 12 23.11 -4.22 29.08
N LYS A 13 24.33 -3.76 28.71
CA LYS A 13 25.57 -4.40 29.12
C LYS A 13 25.79 -4.36 30.63
N ASN A 14 25.49 -3.24 31.26
CA ASN A 14 25.61 -3.12 32.72
C ASN A 14 24.57 -3.98 33.44
N ILE A 15 23.36 -4.11 32.94
CA ILE A 15 22.33 -4.99 33.48
C ILE A 15 22.73 -6.46 33.34
N ILE A 16 23.25 -6.87 32.16
CA ILE A 16 23.71 -8.26 31.95
C ILE A 16 24.89 -8.60 32.91
N ASN A 17 25.85 -7.68 33.11
CA ASN A 17 26.93 -7.91 34.05
C ASN A 17 26.49 -7.93 35.52
N LEU A 18 25.44 -7.19 35.89
CA LEU A 18 24.85 -7.25 37.24
C LEU A 18 24.05 -8.54 37.47
N LEU A 19 23.41 -9.04 36.43
CA LEU A 19 22.55 -10.24 36.50
C LEU A 19 23.34 -11.55 36.53
N THR A 20 24.58 -11.56 36.02
CA THR A 20 25.47 -12.73 36.13
C THR A 20 26.04 -12.93 37.56
N LEU A 21 25.90 -11.91 38.43
CA LEU A 21 26.37 -11.97 39.82
C LEU A 21 25.29 -12.40 40.81
N ASN A 22 24.01 -12.44 40.42
CA ASN A 22 22.90 -12.75 41.31
C ASN A 22 21.91 -13.71 40.64
N GLU A 23 22.21 -14.95 40.47
CA GLU A 23 21.34 -16.12 40.16
C GLU A 23 19.85 -15.85 39.78
N ILE A 24 19.59 -14.81 38.96
CA ILE A 24 18.25 -14.54 38.45
C ILE A 24 18.00 -15.47 37.26
N PRO A 25 16.92 -16.25 37.24
CA PRO A 25 16.70 -17.25 36.20
C PRO A 25 16.64 -16.59 34.81
N ILE A 26 17.50 -17.06 33.91
CA ILE A 26 17.69 -16.61 32.52
C ILE A 26 16.35 -16.43 31.76
N LEU A 27 15.33 -17.16 32.17
CA LEU A 27 13.98 -17.14 31.58
C LEU A 27 13.28 -15.78 31.76
N GLY A 28 13.48 -15.09 32.89
CA GLY A 28 12.91 -13.77 33.17
C GLY A 28 13.53 -12.68 32.29
N VAL A 29 14.85 -12.74 32.09
CA VAL A 29 15.60 -11.78 31.25
C VAL A 29 15.25 -11.93 29.78
N LEU A 30 15.05 -13.16 29.28
CA LEU A 30 14.61 -13.42 27.92
C LEU A 30 13.18 -12.90 27.67
N LEU A 31 12.31 -12.94 28.68
CA LEU A 31 10.95 -12.41 28.60
C LEU A 31 10.95 -10.88 28.55
N GLU A 32 11.78 -10.21 29.32
CA GLU A 32 11.91 -8.74 29.31
C GLU A 32 12.57 -8.22 28.01
N VAL A 33 13.57 -8.90 27.48
CA VAL A 33 14.18 -8.57 26.19
C VAL A 33 13.16 -8.75 25.04
N LYS A 34 12.26 -9.73 25.15
CA LYS A 34 11.18 -9.95 24.18
C LYS A 34 10.07 -8.88 24.28
N LEU A 35 9.81 -8.36 25.48
CA LEU A 35 8.89 -7.24 25.72
C LEU A 35 9.46 -5.89 25.22
N MET A 36 10.79 -5.74 25.21
CA MET A 36 11.45 -4.52 24.71
C MET A 36 11.54 -4.47 23.16
N GLN A 37 11.24 -5.52 22.44
CA GLN A 37 11.00 -5.45 21.00
C GLN A 37 9.63 -4.83 20.73
N LYS A 38 9.41 -3.62 21.24
CA LYS A 38 8.27 -2.79 20.91
C LYS A 38 8.31 -2.53 19.40
N THR A 39 7.55 -3.33 18.67
CA THR A 39 7.35 -3.09 17.23
C THR A 39 6.90 -1.65 17.09
N ILE A 40 7.75 -0.81 16.50
CA ILE A 40 7.44 0.59 16.27
C ILE A 40 6.25 0.59 15.32
N LYS A 41 5.05 0.80 15.86
CA LYS A 41 3.84 0.95 15.06
C LYS A 41 3.97 2.25 14.27
N LEU A 42 4.21 2.14 12.98
CA LEU A 42 4.24 3.29 12.09
C LEU A 42 2.86 3.95 12.07
N LYS A 43 2.84 5.27 12.22
CA LYS A 43 1.59 6.05 12.14
C LYS A 43 1.01 5.95 10.73
N THR A 44 -0.30 5.76 10.64
CA THR A 44 -1.04 5.82 9.39
C THR A 44 -1.49 7.27 9.15
N HIS A 45 -1.25 7.74 7.95
CA HIS A 45 -1.64 9.06 7.46
C HIS A 45 -2.62 8.87 6.30
N THR A 46 -3.53 9.83 6.12
CA THR A 46 -4.48 9.82 5.00
C THR A 46 -4.27 11.08 4.18
N THR A 47 -4.19 10.92 2.85
CA THR A 47 -4.08 12.07 1.94
C THR A 47 -5.40 12.84 1.88
N THR A 48 -5.33 14.07 1.42
CA THR A 48 -6.49 14.74 0.84
C THR A 48 -6.90 14.05 -0.46
N GLU A 49 -8.03 14.44 -1.01
CA GLU A 49 -8.49 13.98 -2.31
C GLU A 49 -7.52 14.37 -3.41
N GLY A 50 -7.20 13.42 -4.28
CA GLY A 50 -6.30 13.62 -5.41
C GLY A 50 -6.70 12.77 -6.61
N ILE A 51 -6.03 13.02 -7.73
CA ILE A 51 -6.27 12.31 -8.99
C ILE A 51 -5.28 11.14 -9.08
N ALA A 52 -5.82 9.95 -9.31
CA ALA A 52 -5.05 8.73 -9.45
C ALA A 52 -4.48 8.57 -10.87
N GLU A 53 -3.27 8.02 -10.94
CA GLU A 53 -2.62 7.59 -12.15
C GLU A 53 -2.17 6.15 -12.01
N TYR A 54 -2.47 5.34 -13.02
CA TYR A 54 -2.09 3.90 -13.09
C TYR A 54 -2.42 3.12 -11.81
N PRO A 55 -3.69 3.10 -11.37
CA PRO A 55 -4.08 2.42 -10.15
C PRO A 55 -4.18 0.91 -10.34
N TYR A 56 -3.35 0.15 -9.61
CA TYR A 56 -3.42 -1.30 -9.44
C TYR A 56 -3.87 -1.58 -8.02
N LEU A 57 -5.19 -1.61 -7.77
CA LEU A 57 -5.78 -1.66 -6.43
C LEU A 57 -6.42 -3.01 -6.12
N PHE A 58 -7.14 -3.59 -7.06
CA PHE A 58 -7.83 -4.88 -6.90
C PHE A 58 -6.97 -6.05 -7.37
N SER A 59 -6.17 -5.85 -8.42
CA SER A 59 -5.21 -6.82 -8.93
C SER A 59 -3.80 -6.24 -8.84
N PRO A 60 -2.82 -6.99 -8.33
CA PRO A 60 -1.44 -6.52 -8.25
C PRO A 60 -0.78 -6.52 -9.63
N ASP A 61 0.10 -5.56 -9.86
CA ASP A 61 0.96 -5.54 -11.03
C ASP A 61 2.08 -6.57 -10.87
N THR A 62 2.10 -7.58 -11.73
CA THR A 62 3.11 -8.66 -11.74
C THR A 62 4.16 -8.48 -12.83
N LYS A 63 4.07 -7.40 -13.64
CA LYS A 63 4.95 -7.18 -14.79
C LYS A 63 6.44 -7.07 -14.41
N PHE A 64 6.72 -6.47 -13.25
CA PHE A 64 8.08 -6.19 -12.79
C PHE A 64 8.43 -6.86 -11.45
N ASP A 65 7.46 -7.40 -10.74
CA ASP A 65 7.67 -8.14 -9.48
C ASP A 65 6.75 -9.36 -9.47
N VAL A 66 7.33 -10.55 -9.54
CA VAL A 66 6.60 -11.83 -9.55
C VAL A 66 5.71 -11.98 -8.31
N ASN A 67 6.12 -11.38 -7.18
CA ASN A 67 5.33 -11.39 -5.94
C ASN A 67 4.13 -10.44 -6.01
N GLY A 68 3.99 -9.66 -7.07
CA GLY A 68 2.92 -8.72 -7.29
C GLY A 68 3.04 -7.45 -6.44
N LEU A 69 2.69 -6.34 -7.05
CA LEU A 69 2.77 -5.01 -6.43
C LEU A 69 1.47 -4.25 -6.64
N TYR A 70 0.70 -4.02 -5.57
CA TYR A 70 -0.35 -3.01 -5.59
C TYR A 70 0.31 -1.63 -5.60
N ARG A 71 -0.11 -0.78 -6.50
CA ARG A 71 0.45 0.56 -6.63
C ARG A 71 -0.56 1.55 -7.17
N THR A 72 -0.36 2.81 -6.82
CA THR A 72 -1.03 3.94 -7.46
C THR A 72 -0.14 5.17 -7.30
N LYS A 73 -0.24 6.09 -8.24
CA LYS A 73 0.25 7.43 -8.08
C LYS A 73 -0.93 8.33 -7.76
N LEU A 74 -0.74 9.33 -6.93
CA LEU A 74 -1.77 10.30 -6.58
C LEU A 74 -1.21 11.70 -6.74
N THR A 75 -1.84 12.49 -7.59
CA THR A 75 -1.46 13.86 -7.86
C THR A 75 -2.31 14.82 -7.03
N LEU A 76 -1.64 15.66 -6.25
CA LEU A 76 -2.23 16.64 -5.35
C LEU A 76 -1.77 18.06 -5.71
N PRO A 77 -2.59 19.11 -5.44
CA PRO A 77 -2.15 20.49 -5.47
C PRO A 77 -1.02 20.74 -4.46
N LYS A 78 -0.07 21.62 -4.76
CA LYS A 78 1.12 21.90 -3.95
C LYS A 78 0.79 22.22 -2.48
N ILE A 79 -0.25 23.00 -2.23
CA ILE A 79 -0.67 23.38 -0.88
C ILE A 79 -1.06 22.14 -0.05
N GLN A 80 -1.83 21.23 -0.64
CA GLN A 80 -2.28 20.00 0.01
C GLN A 80 -1.17 18.96 0.15
N ALA A 81 -0.18 18.98 -0.75
CA ALA A 81 0.96 18.08 -0.75
C ALA A 81 2.01 18.44 0.31
N LYS A 82 2.11 19.70 0.72
CA LYS A 82 3.15 20.21 1.62
C LYS A 82 3.34 19.38 2.89
N PRO A 83 2.30 19.07 3.69
CA PRO A 83 2.48 18.31 4.93
C PRO A 83 3.00 16.88 4.69
N PHE A 84 2.68 16.29 3.56
CA PHE A 84 3.18 14.94 3.22
C PHE A 84 4.62 14.98 2.73
N ILE A 85 5.04 16.03 2.04
CA ILE A 85 6.45 16.26 1.68
C ILE A 85 7.27 16.41 2.95
N GLU A 86 6.86 17.27 3.88
CA GLU A 86 7.53 17.49 5.17
C GLU A 86 7.67 16.18 5.98
N LEU A 87 6.62 15.36 6.00
CA LEU A 87 6.64 14.04 6.63
C LEU A 87 7.71 13.13 6.00
N VAL A 88 7.77 13.09 4.67
CA VAL A 88 8.74 12.25 3.94
C VAL A 88 10.17 12.74 4.20
N GLU A 89 10.42 14.05 4.04
CA GLU A 89 11.76 14.61 4.25
C GLU A 89 12.23 14.40 5.70
N LYS A 90 11.38 14.68 6.68
CA LYS A 90 11.68 14.41 8.09
C LYS A 90 12.03 12.93 8.33
N THR A 91 11.28 12.02 7.73
CA THR A 91 11.55 10.58 7.86
C THR A 91 12.90 10.21 7.25
N ILE A 92 13.23 10.75 6.10
CA ILE A 92 14.51 10.51 5.41
C ILE A 92 15.67 11.07 6.24
N ASP A 93 15.56 12.29 6.75
CA ASP A 93 16.57 12.94 7.59
C ASP A 93 16.84 12.17 8.88
N GLU A 94 15.80 11.68 9.53
CA GLU A 94 15.93 10.86 10.75
C GLU A 94 16.72 9.57 10.47
N VAL A 95 16.48 8.92 9.34
CA VAL A 95 17.21 7.72 8.92
C VAL A 95 18.66 8.04 8.57
N ALA A 96 18.89 9.11 7.83
CA ALA A 96 20.24 9.56 7.46
C ALA A 96 21.08 9.89 8.70
N LYS A 97 20.53 10.62 9.67
CA LYS A 97 21.19 10.94 10.95
C LYS A 97 21.57 9.68 11.74
N LYS A 98 20.66 8.69 11.80
CA LYS A 98 20.91 7.43 12.52
C LYS A 98 22.01 6.58 11.89
N ASN A 99 22.12 6.61 10.57
CA ASN A 99 23.03 5.73 9.84
C ASN A 99 24.29 6.45 9.32
N LYS A 100 24.47 7.76 9.61
CA LYS A 100 25.57 8.60 9.09
C LYS A 100 25.76 8.42 7.57
N GLY A 101 24.66 8.23 6.88
CA GLY A 101 24.64 7.75 5.53
C GLY A 101 24.22 8.79 4.50
N LYS A 102 24.50 8.44 3.27
CA LYS A 102 24.08 9.15 2.08
C LYS A 102 22.56 9.17 1.94
N LEU A 103 22.00 10.24 1.40
CA LEU A 103 20.60 10.32 1.05
C LEU A 103 20.31 9.56 -0.24
N SER A 104 19.18 8.87 -0.28
CA SER A 104 18.73 8.21 -1.51
C SER A 104 18.31 9.27 -2.55
N PRO A 105 18.72 9.12 -3.81
CA PRO A 105 18.25 10.00 -4.89
C PRO A 105 16.78 9.77 -5.22
N HIS A 106 16.19 8.67 -4.76
CA HIS A 106 14.82 8.27 -5.07
C HIS A 106 13.87 8.72 -3.96
N LYS A 107 13.11 9.79 -4.22
CA LYS A 107 12.01 10.22 -3.36
C LYS A 107 10.69 9.59 -3.81
N PRO A 108 9.76 9.27 -2.88
CA PRO A 108 8.46 8.69 -3.22
C PRO A 108 7.47 9.72 -3.78
N TYR A 109 7.95 10.90 -4.16
CA TYR A 109 7.16 11.94 -4.80
C TYR A 109 7.96 12.68 -5.88
N LYS A 110 7.23 13.33 -6.77
CA LYS A 110 7.78 14.20 -7.81
C LYS A 110 6.99 15.50 -7.86
N VAL A 111 7.69 16.62 -8.00
CA VAL A 111 7.07 17.94 -8.20
C VAL A 111 7.08 18.23 -9.70
N ALA A 112 5.92 18.51 -10.26
CA ALA A 112 5.76 18.88 -11.65
C ALA A 112 6.00 20.39 -11.86
N LYS A 113 6.21 20.79 -13.11
CA LYS A 113 6.44 22.21 -13.46
C LYS A 113 5.24 23.12 -13.13
N ASP A 114 4.02 22.57 -13.17
CA ASP A 114 2.77 23.26 -12.81
C ASP A 114 2.55 23.37 -11.29
N GLY A 115 3.52 22.93 -10.50
CA GLY A 115 3.48 22.97 -9.04
C GLY A 115 2.67 21.82 -8.40
N LYS A 116 2.04 20.94 -9.18
CA LYS A 116 1.40 19.74 -8.62
C LYS A 116 2.45 18.73 -8.15
N VAL A 117 2.07 17.90 -7.19
CA VAL A 117 2.96 16.90 -6.61
C VAL A 117 2.33 15.53 -6.75
N THR A 118 3.05 14.62 -7.39
CA THR A 118 2.62 13.23 -7.58
C THR A 118 3.36 12.32 -6.60
N PHE A 119 2.62 11.70 -5.69
CA PHE A 119 3.11 10.70 -4.74
C PHE A 119 2.95 9.30 -5.31
N THR A 120 3.89 8.41 -5.01
CA THR A 120 3.83 6.99 -5.41
C THR A 120 3.61 6.12 -4.19
N PHE A 121 2.46 5.45 -4.11
CA PHE A 121 2.10 4.51 -3.07
C PHE A 121 2.27 3.07 -3.57
N LYS A 122 2.79 2.20 -2.71
CA LYS A 122 3.08 0.80 -3.04
C LYS A 122 2.73 -0.12 -1.89
N LEU A 123 2.31 -1.35 -2.22
CA LEU A 123 2.11 -2.44 -1.26
C LEU A 123 2.46 -3.76 -1.95
N LYS A 124 3.42 -4.52 -1.44
CA LYS A 124 3.74 -5.86 -1.96
C LYS A 124 2.54 -6.78 -1.71
N ALA A 125 2.13 -7.55 -2.73
CA ALA A 125 1.04 -8.51 -2.56
C ALA A 125 1.49 -9.72 -1.76
N LYS A 126 2.68 -10.27 -2.05
CA LYS A 126 3.31 -11.36 -1.29
C LYS A 126 4.55 -10.83 -0.56
N VAL A 127 4.67 -11.21 0.68
CA VAL A 127 5.79 -10.85 1.54
C VAL A 127 6.45 -12.11 2.07
N ASN A 128 7.67 -12.36 1.62
CA ASN A 128 8.49 -13.46 2.12
C ASN A 128 9.27 -12.95 3.33
N THR A 129 9.04 -13.55 4.48
CA THR A 129 9.74 -13.16 5.70
C THR A 129 10.99 -14.00 5.90
N LYS A 130 11.98 -13.43 6.57
CA LYS A 130 13.23 -14.15 6.89
C LYS A 130 13.01 -15.40 7.75
N ASN A 131 11.87 -15.49 8.41
CA ASN A 131 11.51 -16.62 9.28
C ASN A 131 10.73 -17.71 8.55
N GLY A 132 10.62 -17.65 7.20
CA GLY A 132 9.91 -18.63 6.39
C GLY A 132 8.38 -18.53 6.46
N THR A 133 7.84 -17.52 7.14
CA THR A 133 6.39 -17.31 7.16
C THR A 133 6.02 -16.32 6.06
N ASP A 134 5.56 -16.84 4.95
CA ASP A 134 5.09 -16.02 3.85
C ASP A 134 3.62 -15.63 4.09
N PHE A 135 3.26 -14.40 3.74
CA PHE A 135 1.88 -13.95 3.83
C PHE A 135 1.50 -13.09 2.63
N GLU A 136 0.21 -13.13 2.30
CA GLU A 136 -0.38 -12.28 1.28
C GLU A 136 -1.11 -11.11 1.95
N GLN A 137 -1.07 -9.96 1.28
CA GLN A 137 -1.78 -8.77 1.74
C GLN A 137 -2.31 -8.00 0.54
N ARG A 138 -3.39 -7.26 0.79
CA ARG A 138 -4.01 -6.37 -0.19
C ARG A 138 -4.46 -5.08 0.49
N PRO A 139 -4.55 -3.96 -0.23
CA PRO A 139 -5.10 -2.73 0.33
C PRO A 139 -6.59 -2.93 0.62
N LYS A 140 -7.10 -2.29 1.67
CA LYS A 140 -8.54 -2.19 1.91
C LYS A 140 -9.09 -1.08 1.03
N ILE A 141 -10.21 -1.33 0.35
CA ILE A 141 -10.81 -0.38 -0.57
C ILE A 141 -12.21 -0.05 -0.09
N PHE A 142 -12.53 1.24 -0.08
CA PHE A 142 -13.79 1.78 0.41
C PHE A 142 -14.39 2.69 -0.64
N ASP A 143 -15.71 2.77 -0.65
CA ASP A 143 -16.46 3.77 -1.41
C ASP A 143 -16.41 5.16 -0.75
N ALA A 144 -17.07 6.13 -1.37
CA ALA A 144 -17.12 7.51 -0.86
C ALA A 144 -17.82 7.61 0.52
N LYS A 145 -18.70 6.67 0.86
CA LYS A 145 -19.41 6.60 2.15
C LYS A 145 -18.63 5.83 3.22
N GLY A 146 -17.46 5.27 2.86
CA GLY A 146 -16.63 4.47 3.77
C GLY A 146 -17.06 3.01 3.88
N ILE A 147 -17.92 2.52 2.98
CA ILE A 147 -18.34 1.13 2.94
C ILE A 147 -17.26 0.31 2.21
N PRO A 148 -16.83 -0.84 2.77
CA PRO A 148 -15.84 -1.68 2.12
C PRO A 148 -16.32 -2.23 0.78
N ILE A 149 -15.50 -2.10 -0.26
CA ILE A 149 -15.77 -2.67 -1.58
C ILE A 149 -15.12 -4.05 -1.63
N THR A 150 -15.95 -5.10 -1.72
CA THR A 150 -15.53 -6.50 -1.80
C THR A 150 -15.46 -7.00 -3.24
N LYS A 151 -16.30 -6.46 -4.12
CA LYS A 151 -16.31 -6.80 -5.55
C LYS A 151 -15.11 -6.18 -6.26
N THR A 152 -14.47 -6.93 -7.12
CA THR A 152 -13.39 -6.41 -7.96
C THR A 152 -13.95 -5.41 -8.97
N LEU A 153 -13.37 -4.21 -8.98
CA LEU A 153 -13.72 -3.14 -9.90
C LEU A 153 -12.51 -2.76 -10.76
N SER A 154 -12.77 -2.37 -11.98
CA SER A 154 -11.77 -1.76 -12.85
C SER A 154 -11.66 -0.28 -12.50
N VAL A 155 -10.50 0.12 -12.01
CA VAL A 155 -10.21 1.52 -11.63
C VAL A 155 -9.21 2.10 -12.61
N TYR A 156 -9.53 3.23 -13.20
CA TYR A 156 -8.70 3.86 -14.22
C TYR A 156 -8.07 5.17 -13.74
N SER A 157 -7.07 5.62 -14.49
CA SER A 157 -6.47 6.94 -14.28
C SER A 157 -7.52 8.05 -14.43
N GLY A 158 -7.42 9.07 -13.59
CA GLY A 158 -8.44 10.12 -13.47
C GLY A 158 -9.39 9.92 -12.28
N THR A 159 -9.49 8.71 -11.74
CA THR A 159 -10.28 8.42 -10.52
C THR A 159 -9.84 9.32 -9.38
N LYS A 160 -10.79 9.97 -8.72
CA LYS A 160 -10.53 10.75 -7.51
C LYS A 160 -10.59 9.86 -6.28
N MET A 161 -9.54 9.90 -5.47
CA MET A 161 -9.43 9.04 -4.30
C MET A 161 -8.58 9.66 -3.19
N LYS A 162 -8.72 9.10 -1.99
CA LYS A 162 -7.83 9.33 -0.84
C LYS A 162 -7.07 8.04 -0.55
N VAL A 163 -5.81 8.17 -0.14
CA VAL A 163 -4.95 7.02 0.18
C VAL A 163 -4.53 7.09 1.64
N ALA A 164 -4.83 6.04 2.41
CA ALA A 164 -4.28 5.83 3.74
C ALA A 164 -2.95 5.07 3.61
N PHE A 165 -1.89 5.60 4.19
CA PHE A 165 -0.53 5.09 4.02
C PHE A 165 0.33 5.21 5.28
N GLN A 166 1.44 4.49 5.29
CA GLN A 166 2.51 4.60 6.27
C GLN A 166 3.78 5.05 5.57
N CYS A 167 4.47 6.04 6.12
CA CYS A 167 5.79 6.43 5.67
C CYS A 167 6.82 5.47 6.30
N VAL A 168 7.36 4.57 5.48
CA VAL A 168 8.29 3.51 5.92
C VAL A 168 9.70 3.92 5.62
N PRO A 169 10.53 4.17 6.65
CA PRO A 169 11.93 4.49 6.45
C PRO A 169 12.72 3.25 5.98
N TYR A 170 13.74 3.46 5.17
CA TYR A 170 14.71 2.43 4.81
C TYR A 170 16.12 3.00 4.72
N PHE A 171 17.10 2.14 4.91
CA PHE A 171 18.50 2.43 4.65
C PHE A 171 19.16 1.23 3.96
N THR A 172 19.86 1.48 2.89
CA THR A 172 20.73 0.49 2.24
C THR A 172 22.08 1.11 1.91
N ASN A 173 23.14 0.33 2.00
CA ASN A 173 24.49 0.84 1.69
C ASN A 173 24.61 1.35 0.24
N MET A 174 23.86 0.76 -0.69
CA MET A 174 23.89 1.13 -2.10
C MET A 174 23.10 2.40 -2.37
N LEU A 175 21.85 2.50 -1.87
CA LEU A 175 20.94 3.60 -2.18
C LEU A 175 20.96 4.74 -1.16
N GLY A 176 21.42 4.47 0.07
CA GLY A 176 21.38 5.42 1.17
C GLY A 176 20.06 5.41 1.94
N ALA A 177 19.81 6.48 2.70
CA ALA A 177 18.61 6.72 3.48
C ALA A 177 17.46 7.17 2.59
N GLY A 178 16.30 6.56 2.76
CA GLY A 178 15.10 6.89 2.00
C GLY A 178 13.82 6.56 2.74
N ALA A 179 12.70 6.83 2.10
CA ALA A 179 11.37 6.46 2.59
C ALA A 179 10.51 5.92 1.45
N THR A 180 9.60 5.01 1.79
CA THR A 180 8.54 4.52 0.89
C THR A 180 7.18 4.78 1.50
N LEU A 181 6.18 5.06 0.66
CA LEU A 181 4.80 5.24 1.09
C LEU A 181 4.07 3.91 0.93
N ARG A 182 3.93 3.18 2.04
CA ARG A 182 3.22 1.90 2.07
C ARG A 182 1.72 2.14 2.11
N MET A 183 1.02 1.78 1.05
CA MET A 183 -0.43 1.84 0.96
C MET A 183 -1.07 0.88 1.97
N LYS A 184 -2.12 1.32 2.67
CA LYS A 184 -2.89 0.52 3.61
C LYS A 184 -4.34 0.39 3.17
N ALA A 185 -4.93 1.51 2.76
CA ALA A 185 -6.29 1.57 2.30
C ALA A 185 -6.47 2.68 1.26
N VAL A 186 -7.53 2.57 0.48
CA VAL A 186 -7.94 3.57 -0.51
C VAL A 186 -9.42 3.83 -0.34
N GLN A 187 -9.82 5.09 -0.38
CA GLN A 187 -11.22 5.51 -0.47
C GLN A 187 -11.43 6.12 -1.85
N ILE A 188 -12.31 5.51 -2.64
CA ILE A 188 -12.68 6.00 -3.97
C ILE A 188 -13.80 7.02 -3.77
N ILE A 189 -13.60 8.25 -4.27
CA ILE A 189 -14.57 9.36 -4.17
C ILE A 189 -15.38 9.46 -5.47
N GLU A 190 -14.67 9.51 -6.61
CA GLU A 190 -15.29 9.50 -7.94
C GLU A 190 -14.56 8.45 -8.77
N LEU A 191 -15.27 7.41 -9.16
CA LEU A 191 -14.72 6.33 -9.99
C LEU A 191 -14.75 6.75 -11.46
N VAL A 192 -13.60 6.71 -12.09
CA VAL A 192 -13.52 6.69 -13.55
C VAL A 192 -13.52 5.21 -13.95
N GLU A 193 -14.64 4.76 -14.42
CA GLU A 193 -14.74 3.50 -15.11
C GLU A 193 -14.08 3.68 -16.47
N GLY A 194 -13.24 2.72 -16.89
CA GLY A 194 -12.83 2.67 -18.27
C GLY A 194 -14.11 2.64 -19.09
N LYS A 195 -14.11 3.32 -20.20
CA LYS A 195 -15.05 2.97 -21.25
C LYS A 195 -14.72 1.50 -21.57
N GLY A 196 -15.27 0.61 -20.73
CA GLY A 196 -15.36 -0.78 -21.08
C GLY A 196 -16.03 -0.76 -22.44
N ASN A 197 -15.55 -1.56 -23.32
CA ASN A 197 -16.29 -1.90 -24.51
C ASN A 197 -17.66 -2.45 -24.09
N GLY A 198 -18.53 -1.55 -23.63
CA GLY A 198 -19.94 -1.73 -23.67
C GLY A 198 -20.24 -1.72 -25.17
N GLU A 199 -20.91 -2.72 -25.62
CA GLU A 199 -21.16 -3.08 -27.01
C GLU A 199 -21.56 -1.89 -27.93
N SER A 200 -22.07 -0.81 -27.40
CA SER A 200 -22.50 0.37 -28.15
C SER A 200 -21.40 1.42 -28.43
N ALA A 201 -20.33 1.50 -27.62
CA ALA A 201 -19.31 2.51 -27.83
C ALA A 201 -18.15 2.04 -28.74
N ALA A 202 -17.97 0.72 -28.87
CA ALA A 202 -16.98 0.13 -29.77
C ALA A 202 -17.46 0.20 -31.23
N GLU A 203 -18.75 0.01 -31.48
CA GLU A 203 -19.35 0.06 -32.79
C GLU A 203 -19.13 1.43 -33.47
N GLU A 204 -19.43 2.52 -32.74
CA GLU A 204 -19.24 3.87 -33.29
C GLU A 204 -17.76 4.24 -33.52
N GLN A 205 -16.87 3.75 -32.65
CA GLN A 205 -15.42 4.04 -32.76
C GLN A 205 -14.78 3.39 -33.99
N PHE A 206 -15.29 2.23 -34.42
CA PHE A 206 -14.80 1.48 -35.56
C PHE A 206 -15.66 1.67 -36.79
N GLY A 207 -16.73 2.46 -36.71
CA GLY A 207 -17.63 2.73 -37.83
C GLY A 207 -18.54 1.54 -38.17
N PHE A 208 -18.75 0.60 -37.26
CA PHE A 208 -19.70 -0.49 -37.46
C PHE A 208 -21.12 0.00 -37.19
N SER A 209 -22.06 -0.42 -37.99
CA SER A 209 -23.50 -0.25 -37.80
C SER A 209 -24.13 -1.59 -37.44
N LYS A 210 -25.29 -1.56 -36.79
CA LYS A 210 -26.06 -2.79 -36.53
C LYS A 210 -26.55 -3.34 -37.85
N GLU A 211 -26.19 -4.58 -38.14
CA GLU A 211 -26.63 -5.32 -39.32
C GLU A 211 -27.33 -6.61 -38.86
N ASP A 212 -28.25 -7.11 -39.69
CA ASP A 212 -28.90 -8.38 -39.43
C ASP A 212 -27.92 -9.53 -39.71
N GLY A 213 -27.68 -10.40 -38.72
CA GLY A 213 -26.74 -11.49 -38.86
C GLY A 213 -26.55 -12.32 -37.61
N PHE A 214 -25.31 -12.75 -37.37
CA PHE A 214 -24.94 -13.59 -36.25
C PHE A 214 -25.06 -12.83 -34.92
N GLU A 215 -25.84 -13.38 -33.99
CA GLU A 215 -26.01 -12.87 -32.61
C GLU A 215 -25.56 -13.92 -31.60
N ILE A 216 -24.79 -13.48 -30.60
CA ILE A 216 -24.50 -14.30 -29.41
C ILE A 216 -25.66 -14.17 -28.44
N LYS A 217 -26.46 -15.22 -28.29
CA LYS A 217 -27.48 -15.28 -27.24
C LYS A 217 -26.79 -15.39 -25.88
N SER A 218 -26.90 -14.35 -25.06
CA SER A 218 -26.52 -14.42 -23.66
C SER A 218 -27.51 -15.33 -22.94
N GLU A 219 -27.09 -16.53 -22.52
CA GLU A 219 -27.86 -17.39 -21.63
C GLU A 219 -28.02 -16.67 -20.28
N THR A 220 -29.16 -16.05 -20.08
CA THR A 220 -29.64 -15.61 -18.78
C THR A 220 -30.07 -16.88 -18.04
N THR A 221 -29.28 -17.33 -17.10
CA THR A 221 -29.67 -18.41 -16.17
C THR A 221 -30.81 -17.88 -15.29
N ASN A 222 -32.04 -18.14 -15.72
CA ASN A 222 -33.21 -18.05 -14.87
C ASN A 222 -33.16 -19.27 -13.94
N GLU A 223 -32.85 -19.07 -12.68
CA GLU A 223 -33.17 -20.02 -11.63
C GLU A 223 -34.71 -19.96 -11.40
N GLU A 224 -35.42 -20.89 -12.01
CA GLU A 224 -36.84 -21.14 -11.68
C GLU A 224 -36.91 -21.71 -10.26
N GLU A 225 -37.50 -20.93 -9.37
CA GLU A 225 -38.04 -21.44 -8.09
C GLU A 225 -39.13 -22.46 -8.37
N THR A 226 -38.83 -23.74 -8.25
CA THR A 226 -39.82 -24.78 -8.17
C THR A 226 -40.46 -24.73 -6.79
N GLN A 227 -41.63 -24.12 -6.71
CA GLN A 227 -42.59 -24.32 -5.60
C GLN A 227 -43.09 -25.76 -5.65
N SER A 228 -42.67 -26.56 -4.69
CA SER A 228 -43.27 -27.87 -4.41
C SER A 228 -44.55 -27.67 -3.57
N THR A 229 -45.69 -27.71 -4.22
CA THR A 229 -46.93 -28.00 -3.54
C THR A 229 -47.02 -29.50 -3.34
N GLY A 230 -46.88 -29.94 -2.09
CA GLY A 230 -47.16 -31.30 -1.69
C GLY A 230 -48.57 -31.37 -1.10
N ASP A 231 -49.47 -32.02 -1.81
CA ASP A 231 -50.68 -32.57 -1.26
C ASP A 231 -50.52 -34.07 -1.02
N PHE A 232 -51.10 -34.51 0.10
CA PHE A 232 -51.32 -35.82 0.72
C PHE A 232 -50.36 -36.21 1.84
#